data_38184290b64486a94130547e6b1b31f1
#
_entry.id   38184290b64486a94130547e6b1b31f1
#
_cell.length_a   1.000
_cell.length_b   1.000
_cell.length_c   1.000
_cell.angle_alpha   90.00
_cell.angle_beta   90.00
_cell.angle_gamma   90.00
#
_symmetry.space_group_name_H-M   'P 1'
#
loop_
_entity.id
_entity.type
_entity.pdbx_description
1 polymer ?
#
loop_
_entity_poly.entity_id
_entity_poly.type
_entity_poly.pdbx_seq_one_letter_code
_entity_poly.pdbx_strand_id
1 'polypeptide(L)'
;MSEAAERYVWLAPDRIFVSADHAALPEVQSTVARLLRQKSGFSLETCTLQQLREYQNGEKTRTGTAVNNADNSAEQNRVLGYFRKALLQHSSDIHFRIGEKGLTRILYRIHGELGEAGHLETAEGETLASTIIQSMCDQAEPSFHSNRPQSARLRKEFLRQVGLFGARYEHYPTEFGLLAVMRLIPDDGHNPPSLTELGLLPEQIALLEQMLMTPEGIMLISGPTGSGKSTTLRTLCRMYMELTNGTRHLLTFEDPVEGGILGAVQCGITADRSNPEEVSQAWASALTSGMRLDPDAILVGEQRDRNSAMASVIAALTGHIVLSTVHTPDAIRILDRLIETFDVSGSLVIDPQVMMGLMSQRLVQTLCPHCKLDYAERIRAESLPALSALQKNLLAEHTDTQRIAFRHPDGCPHCWKGVNGRRAVAEIIRPDAMFMDMYQRHGKLQTRSYWVHYMQGITRRAHLQHYLNAGAVDPLNAHFICPLDEDKRLLLPREAVHV
;
A
#
# COMPACT_ATOMS: atom_id res chain seq x y z
N MET A 1 14.06 28.39 10.08
CA MET A 1 15.13 27.36 9.93
C MET A 1 15.02 26.80 8.53
N SER A 2 16.08 26.24 7.94
CA SER A 2 15.89 25.46 6.70
C SER A 2 15.11 24.18 7.05
N GLU A 3 14.30 23.69 6.15
CA GLU A 3 13.46 22.49 6.35
C GLU A 3 14.31 21.25 6.75
N ALA A 4 15.57 21.19 6.30
CA ALA A 4 16.54 20.19 6.68
C ALA A 4 17.04 20.30 8.13
N ALA A 5 17.24 21.53 8.62
CA ALA A 5 17.71 21.74 9.99
C ALA A 5 16.62 21.53 11.04
N GLU A 6 15.34 21.71 10.69
CA GLU A 6 14.20 21.44 11.58
C GLU A 6 14.05 19.95 11.95
N ARG A 7 14.61 19.06 11.14
CA ARG A 7 14.58 17.61 11.39
C ARG A 7 15.55 17.17 12.48
N TYR A 8 16.65 17.90 12.65
CA TYR A 8 17.79 17.50 13.48
C TYR A 8 18.08 18.45 14.64
N VAL A 9 17.32 19.52 14.75
CA VAL A 9 17.44 20.54 15.81
C VAL A 9 16.06 20.84 16.39
N TRP A 10 15.96 20.81 17.70
CA TRP A 10 14.77 21.26 18.41
C TRP A 10 15.10 22.32 19.45
N LEU A 11 14.29 23.38 19.49
CA LEU A 11 14.46 24.51 20.38
C LEU A 11 13.48 24.43 21.54
N ALA A 12 13.95 24.08 22.74
CA ALA A 12 13.21 24.15 23.98
C ALA A 12 13.26 25.58 24.58
N PRO A 13 12.49 25.89 25.61
CA PRO A 13 12.46 27.20 26.22
C PRO A 13 13.81 27.70 26.75
N ASP A 14 14.72 26.83 27.16
CA ASP A 14 15.98 27.12 27.82
C ASP A 14 17.20 26.43 27.18
N ARG A 15 17.00 25.55 26.19
CA ARG A 15 18.06 24.73 25.58
C ARG A 15 17.78 24.37 24.12
N ILE A 16 18.85 23.96 23.43
CA ILE A 16 18.82 23.50 22.05
C ILE A 16 19.19 22.02 22.06
N PHE A 17 18.31 21.15 21.56
CA PHE A 17 18.59 19.73 21.35
C PHE A 17 19.00 19.49 19.90
N VAL A 18 20.04 18.67 19.72
CA VAL A 18 20.59 18.29 18.40
C VAL A 18 20.76 16.80 18.33
N SER A 19 20.36 16.19 17.21
CA SER A 19 20.63 14.78 16.97
C SER A 19 22.16 14.53 16.95
N ALA A 20 22.64 13.64 17.82
CA ALA A 20 24.07 13.31 17.94
C ALA A 20 24.65 12.83 16.60
N ASP A 21 23.92 11.99 15.87
CA ASP A 21 24.34 11.42 14.59
C ASP A 21 24.41 12.45 13.45
N HIS A 22 23.73 13.61 13.62
CA HIS A 22 23.59 14.63 12.59
C HIS A 22 24.22 15.97 12.99
N ALA A 23 24.82 16.06 14.18
CA ALA A 23 25.42 17.30 14.71
C ALA A 23 26.57 17.85 13.83
N ALA A 24 27.24 16.97 13.09
CA ALA A 24 28.35 17.34 12.20
C ALA A 24 27.90 17.89 10.83
N LEU A 25 26.62 17.80 10.47
CA LEU A 25 26.13 18.31 9.20
C LEU A 25 26.27 19.84 9.13
N PRO A 26 26.80 20.41 8.03
CA PRO A 26 27.04 21.86 7.88
C PRO A 26 25.78 22.72 8.13
N GLU A 27 24.62 22.23 7.69
CA GLU A 27 23.32 22.89 7.85
C GLU A 27 22.86 22.92 9.31
N VAL A 28 23.12 21.82 10.05
CA VAL A 28 22.82 21.71 11.47
C VAL A 28 23.74 22.64 12.26
N GLN A 29 25.04 22.60 12.00
CA GLN A 29 26.03 23.47 12.66
C GLN A 29 25.72 24.97 12.43
N SER A 30 25.42 25.35 11.18
CA SER A 30 25.07 26.74 10.86
C SER A 30 23.81 27.21 11.57
N THR A 31 22.81 26.31 11.69
CA THR A 31 21.56 26.61 12.39
C THR A 31 21.78 26.73 13.90
N VAL A 32 22.51 25.78 14.51
CA VAL A 32 22.86 25.83 15.95
C VAL A 32 23.66 27.08 16.27
N ALA A 33 24.68 27.41 15.47
CA ALA A 33 25.48 28.61 15.66
C ALA A 33 24.67 29.91 15.56
N ARG A 34 23.68 29.94 14.67
CA ARG A 34 22.74 31.09 14.58
C ARG A 34 21.83 31.18 15.79
N LEU A 35 21.25 30.06 16.25
CA LEU A 35 20.37 30.03 17.41
C LEU A 35 21.09 30.44 18.69
N LEU A 36 22.31 29.97 18.91
CA LEU A 36 23.15 30.36 20.06
C LEU A 36 23.53 31.85 20.05
N ARG A 37 23.72 32.46 18.85
CA ARG A 37 23.94 33.91 18.73
C ARG A 37 22.70 34.73 19.00
N GLN A 38 21.53 34.22 18.63
CA GLN A 38 20.25 34.95 18.82
C GLN A 38 19.73 34.86 20.26
N LYS A 39 20.08 33.83 21.00
CA LYS A 39 19.57 33.54 22.34
C LYS A 39 20.75 33.26 23.29
N SER A 40 21.33 34.33 23.83
CA SER A 40 22.42 34.21 24.80
C SER A 40 21.91 33.54 26.09
N GLY A 41 22.54 32.43 26.48
CA GLY A 41 22.19 31.68 27.69
C GLY A 41 21.55 30.29 27.46
N PHE A 42 21.31 29.91 26.20
CA PHE A 42 20.84 28.55 25.88
C PHE A 42 21.97 27.56 25.97
N SER A 43 21.71 26.41 26.63
CA SER A 43 22.60 25.27 26.60
C SER A 43 22.36 24.41 25.36
N LEU A 44 23.43 23.79 24.86
CA LEU A 44 23.35 22.83 23.75
C LEU A 44 23.41 21.40 24.32
N GLU A 45 22.45 20.58 24.02
CA GLU A 45 22.39 19.16 24.40
C GLU A 45 22.27 18.28 23.18
N THR A 46 23.04 17.18 23.15
CA THR A 46 22.92 16.16 22.12
C THR A 46 22.02 15.01 22.60
N CYS A 47 21.17 14.50 21.71
CA CYS A 47 20.26 13.39 22.00
C CYS A 47 20.19 12.47 20.78
N THR A 48 19.61 11.27 20.95
CA THR A 48 19.34 10.40 19.80
C THR A 48 18.22 11.00 18.94
N LEU A 49 18.19 10.64 17.66
CA LEU A 49 17.14 11.10 16.75
C LEU A 49 15.74 10.69 17.24
N GLN A 50 15.64 9.54 17.91
CA GLN A 50 14.38 9.07 18.52
C GLN A 50 13.94 9.98 19.67
N GLN A 51 14.84 10.31 20.59
CA GLN A 51 14.57 11.25 21.68
C GLN A 51 14.21 12.65 21.17
N LEU A 52 14.91 13.12 20.13
CA LEU A 52 14.59 14.41 19.51
C LEU A 52 13.15 14.43 18.96
N ARG A 53 12.71 13.35 18.33
CA ARG A 53 11.34 13.20 17.82
C ARG A 53 10.31 13.14 18.96
N GLU A 54 10.63 12.47 20.05
CA GLU A 54 9.78 12.41 21.25
C GLU A 54 9.60 13.81 21.85
N TYR A 55 10.68 14.61 21.94
CA TYR A 55 10.62 16.00 22.37
C TYR A 55 9.78 16.87 21.41
N GLN A 56 10.01 16.74 20.11
CA GLN A 56 9.23 17.46 19.10
C GLN A 56 7.74 17.05 19.12
N ASN A 57 7.43 15.79 19.35
CA ASN A 57 6.05 15.28 19.44
C ASN A 57 5.41 15.59 20.81
N GLY A 58 6.19 15.57 21.90
CA GLY A 58 5.72 15.88 23.26
C GLY A 58 5.31 17.35 23.42
N GLU A 59 5.95 18.27 22.71
CA GLU A 59 5.53 19.66 22.66
C GLU A 59 4.32 19.88 21.74
N LYS A 60 4.21 19.12 20.65
CA LYS A 60 2.99 19.08 19.82
C LYS A 60 1.76 18.61 20.59
N THR A 61 1.94 17.79 21.63
CA THR A 61 0.87 17.35 22.53
C THR A 61 0.59 18.34 23.68
N ARG A 62 1.56 19.18 24.05
CA ARG A 62 1.39 20.21 25.10
C ARG A 62 1.02 21.60 24.55
N THR A 63 1.53 21.94 23.40
CA THR A 63 1.02 23.03 22.57
C THR A 63 0.13 22.37 21.50
N GLY A 64 -1.05 21.97 21.88
CA GLY A 64 -2.16 21.87 20.96
C GLY A 64 -2.37 23.27 20.35
N THR A 65 -1.40 23.75 19.61
CA THR A 65 -1.60 24.79 18.63
C THR A 65 -2.58 24.17 17.64
N ALA A 66 -3.85 24.44 17.87
CA ALA A 66 -4.75 24.63 16.78
C ALA A 66 -3.91 25.26 15.66
N VAL A 67 -3.49 24.45 14.67
CA VAL A 67 -3.11 24.99 13.36
C VAL A 67 -4.26 25.92 13.06
N ASN A 68 -3.97 27.20 12.86
CA ASN A 68 -4.96 28.25 12.72
C ASN A 68 -6.04 27.77 11.75
N ASN A 69 -7.15 27.24 12.28
CA ASN A 69 -8.37 26.98 11.53
C ASN A 69 -9.04 28.30 11.09
N ALA A 70 -8.37 29.44 11.37
CA ALA A 70 -8.90 30.76 11.12
C ALA A 70 -9.06 31.09 9.63
N ASP A 71 -8.36 30.38 8.74
CA ASP A 71 -8.38 30.67 7.30
C ASP A 71 -9.27 29.70 6.49
N ASN A 72 -9.72 28.59 7.06
CA ASN A 72 -10.59 27.65 6.37
C ASN A 72 -12.07 28.08 6.44
N SER A 73 -12.80 27.91 5.33
CA SER A 73 -14.26 28.09 5.35
C SER A 73 -14.95 27.05 6.23
N ALA A 74 -16.20 27.32 6.63
CA ALA A 74 -17.01 26.36 7.39
C ALA A 74 -17.13 25.00 6.66
N GLU A 75 -17.32 25.03 5.35
CA GLU A 75 -17.45 23.85 4.51
C GLU A 75 -16.13 23.05 4.40
N GLN A 76 -14.99 23.73 4.27
CA GLN A 76 -13.68 23.09 4.29
C GLN A 76 -13.43 22.39 5.63
N ASN A 77 -13.75 23.05 6.74
CA ASN A 77 -13.63 22.43 8.07
C ASN A 77 -14.55 21.21 8.24
N ARG A 78 -15.71 21.23 7.63
CA ARG A 78 -16.64 20.12 7.60
C ARG A 78 -16.07 18.92 6.85
N VAL A 79 -15.49 19.14 5.67
CA VAL A 79 -14.74 18.09 4.90
C VAL A 79 -13.60 17.52 5.71
N LEU A 80 -12.76 18.37 6.33
CA LEU A 80 -11.67 17.93 7.20
C LEU A 80 -12.17 17.13 8.41
N GLY A 81 -13.36 17.44 8.92
CA GLY A 81 -14.04 16.66 9.96
C GLY A 81 -14.33 15.22 9.54
N TYR A 82 -14.78 15.00 8.29
CA TYR A 82 -14.96 13.65 7.75
C TYR A 82 -13.65 12.91 7.59
N PHE A 83 -12.58 13.58 7.14
CA PHE A 83 -11.24 12.96 7.04
C PHE A 83 -10.71 12.52 8.40
N ARG A 84 -10.81 13.36 9.43
CA ARG A 84 -10.40 12.99 10.80
C ARG A 84 -11.16 11.78 11.32
N LYS A 85 -12.50 11.75 11.14
CA LYS A 85 -13.34 10.61 11.54
C LYS A 85 -12.97 9.33 10.77
N ALA A 86 -12.73 9.43 9.46
CA ALA A 86 -12.33 8.31 8.63
C ALA A 86 -10.97 7.73 9.06
N LEU A 87 -9.98 8.61 9.34
CA LEU A 87 -8.66 8.18 9.82
C LEU A 87 -8.71 7.50 11.18
N LEU A 88 -9.51 8.01 12.12
CA LEU A 88 -9.70 7.37 13.44
C LEU A 88 -10.31 5.97 13.32
N GLN A 89 -11.05 5.70 12.25
CA GLN A 89 -11.64 4.38 11.97
C GLN A 89 -10.80 3.54 10.99
N HIS A 90 -9.56 3.96 10.67
CA HIS A 90 -8.69 3.29 9.71
C HIS A 90 -9.33 3.09 8.33
N SER A 91 -10.13 4.06 7.89
CA SER A 91 -10.77 4.04 6.59
C SER A 91 -9.76 4.34 5.47
N SER A 92 -9.81 3.56 4.41
CA SER A 92 -9.03 3.80 3.19
C SER A 92 -9.71 4.74 2.20
N ASP A 93 -11.04 4.77 2.21
CA ASP A 93 -11.81 5.57 1.26
C ASP A 93 -13.08 6.14 1.94
N ILE A 94 -13.48 7.35 1.54
CA ILE A 94 -14.76 7.97 1.89
C ILE A 94 -15.61 8.01 0.64
N HIS A 95 -16.85 7.53 0.73
CA HIS A 95 -17.82 7.59 -0.36
C HIS A 95 -18.95 8.55 0.02
N PHE A 96 -19.27 9.50 -0.86
CA PHE A 96 -20.48 10.30 -0.84
C PHE A 96 -21.39 9.83 -1.96
N ARG A 97 -22.52 9.24 -1.62
CA ARG A 97 -23.60 8.90 -2.56
C ARG A 97 -24.64 9.97 -2.50
N ILE A 98 -24.55 10.96 -3.37
CA ILE A 98 -25.35 12.20 -3.38
C ILE A 98 -26.58 11.99 -4.24
N GLY A 99 -27.76 12.32 -3.70
CA GLY A 99 -29.05 12.24 -4.40
C GLY A 99 -29.74 10.88 -4.29
N GLU A 100 -29.10 9.86 -3.73
CA GLU A 100 -29.72 8.54 -3.53
C GLU A 100 -30.91 8.65 -2.55
N LYS A 101 -32.14 8.44 -3.04
CA LYS A 101 -33.38 8.60 -2.30
C LYS A 101 -33.58 10.00 -1.67
N GLY A 102 -33.07 11.04 -2.34
CA GLY A 102 -33.20 12.42 -1.89
C GLY A 102 -32.20 12.81 -0.77
N LEU A 103 -31.27 11.96 -0.45
CA LEU A 103 -30.26 12.17 0.59
C LEU A 103 -28.84 11.98 0.05
N THR A 104 -27.87 12.42 0.80
CA THR A 104 -26.44 12.08 0.64
C THR A 104 -26.07 11.08 1.71
N ARG A 105 -25.70 9.86 1.32
CA ARG A 105 -25.16 8.86 2.24
C ARG A 105 -23.65 8.94 2.27
N ILE A 106 -23.08 8.95 3.47
CA ILE A 106 -21.63 8.95 3.71
C ILE A 106 -21.24 7.54 4.16
N LEU A 107 -20.29 6.92 3.44
CA LEU A 107 -19.81 5.60 3.80
C LEU A 107 -18.29 5.64 3.91
N TYR A 108 -17.75 4.88 4.87
CA TYR A 108 -16.32 4.66 5.04
C TYR A 108 -15.96 3.24 4.62
N ARG A 109 -14.84 3.09 3.92
CA ARG A 109 -14.29 1.76 3.62
C ARG A 109 -13.29 1.37 4.71
N ILE A 110 -13.75 0.56 5.66
CA ILE A 110 -12.98 0.13 6.83
C ILE A 110 -12.59 -1.34 6.62
N HIS A 111 -11.31 -1.66 6.69
CA HIS A 111 -10.79 -3.01 6.47
C HIS A 111 -11.29 -3.69 5.18
N GLY A 112 -11.57 -2.89 4.14
CA GLY A 112 -12.05 -3.37 2.84
C GLY A 112 -13.57 -3.38 2.67
N GLU A 113 -14.37 -3.19 3.72
CA GLU A 113 -15.82 -3.16 3.68
C GLU A 113 -16.38 -1.73 3.80
N LEU A 114 -17.50 -1.47 3.12
CA LEU A 114 -18.21 -0.21 3.25
C LEU A 114 -19.17 -0.24 4.45
N GLY A 115 -18.98 0.71 5.35
CA GLY A 115 -19.87 0.96 6.48
C GLY A 115 -20.50 2.33 6.41
N GLU A 116 -21.77 2.48 6.78
CA GLU A 116 -22.45 3.77 6.83
C GLU A 116 -21.91 4.61 7.99
N ALA A 117 -21.53 5.86 7.69
CA ALA A 117 -20.97 6.82 8.64
C ALA A 117 -21.91 7.98 8.94
N GLY A 118 -22.97 8.14 8.15
CA GLY A 118 -24.00 9.17 8.32
C GLY A 118 -24.70 9.54 7.02
N HIS A 119 -25.59 10.50 7.13
CA HIS A 119 -26.34 11.05 6.00
C HIS A 119 -26.48 12.57 6.13
N LEU A 120 -26.73 13.23 5.01
CA LEU A 120 -26.95 14.67 4.85
C LEU A 120 -28.07 14.89 3.86
N GLU A 121 -28.56 16.12 3.78
CA GLU A 121 -29.39 16.57 2.65
C GLU A 121 -28.59 16.54 1.33
N THR A 122 -29.28 16.32 0.20
CA THR A 122 -28.64 16.26 -1.13
C THR A 122 -27.83 17.53 -1.42
N ALA A 123 -28.41 18.71 -1.17
CA ALA A 123 -27.76 19.99 -1.42
C ALA A 123 -26.48 20.20 -0.58
N GLU A 124 -26.44 19.69 0.64
CA GLU A 124 -25.25 19.72 1.48
C GLU A 124 -24.13 18.84 0.90
N GLY A 125 -24.47 17.65 0.40
CA GLY A 125 -23.53 16.75 -0.26
C GLY A 125 -22.93 17.34 -1.54
N GLU A 126 -23.75 18.00 -2.36
CA GLU A 126 -23.28 18.72 -3.55
C GLU A 126 -22.35 19.88 -3.18
N THR A 127 -22.69 20.62 -2.14
CA THR A 127 -21.84 21.70 -1.62
C THR A 127 -20.48 21.19 -1.15
N LEU A 128 -20.43 20.04 -0.44
CA LEU A 128 -19.17 19.44 -0.03
C LEU A 128 -18.32 18.99 -1.23
N ALA A 129 -18.93 18.32 -2.22
CA ALA A 129 -18.23 17.88 -3.44
C ALA A 129 -17.68 19.06 -4.24
N SER A 130 -18.47 20.12 -4.40
CA SER A 130 -18.07 21.38 -5.04
C SER A 130 -16.91 22.06 -4.28
N THR A 131 -17.02 22.17 -2.96
CA THR A 131 -15.99 22.76 -2.09
C THR A 131 -14.65 22.02 -2.22
N ILE A 132 -14.68 20.68 -2.25
CA ILE A 132 -13.47 19.88 -2.41
C ILE A 132 -12.77 20.22 -3.71
N ILE A 133 -13.47 20.18 -4.85
CA ILE A 133 -12.86 20.45 -6.17
C ILE A 133 -12.37 21.90 -6.27
N GLN A 134 -13.24 22.85 -5.99
CA GLN A 134 -12.97 24.26 -6.29
C GLN A 134 -11.98 24.89 -5.33
N SER A 135 -11.97 24.49 -4.06
CA SER A 135 -11.22 25.21 -3.04
C SER A 135 -10.15 24.38 -2.31
N MET A 136 -10.24 23.03 -2.34
CA MET A 136 -9.33 22.17 -1.59
C MET A 136 -8.38 21.35 -2.47
N CYS A 137 -8.58 21.32 -3.78
CA CYS A 137 -7.77 20.55 -4.71
C CYS A 137 -6.78 21.41 -5.49
N ASP A 138 -5.65 20.81 -5.87
CA ASP A 138 -4.78 21.23 -6.95
C ASP A 138 -4.96 20.31 -8.16
N GLN A 139 -4.46 20.71 -9.32
CA GLN A 139 -4.57 19.94 -10.57
C GLN A 139 -6.02 19.50 -10.89
N ALA A 140 -6.99 20.28 -10.45
CA ALA A 140 -8.39 20.12 -10.77
C ALA A 140 -8.80 21.08 -11.88
N GLU A 141 -9.85 20.73 -12.61
CA GLU A 141 -10.55 21.73 -13.42
C GLU A 141 -11.09 22.83 -12.49
N PRO A 142 -11.03 24.10 -12.92
CA PRO A 142 -11.39 25.23 -12.03
C PRO A 142 -12.87 25.24 -11.62
N SER A 143 -13.73 24.52 -12.34
CA SER A 143 -15.18 24.49 -12.09
C SER A 143 -15.66 23.09 -11.74
N PHE A 144 -16.59 22.99 -10.77
CA PHE A 144 -17.29 21.76 -10.45
C PHE A 144 -18.38 21.47 -11.48
N HIS A 145 -18.45 20.23 -11.95
CA HIS A 145 -19.44 19.75 -12.93
C HIS A 145 -20.07 18.45 -12.44
N SER A 146 -21.30 18.51 -11.93
CA SER A 146 -22.00 17.33 -11.44
C SER A 146 -22.43 16.35 -12.54
N ASN A 147 -22.40 16.77 -13.81
CA ASN A 147 -22.88 16.00 -14.96
C ASN A 147 -21.79 15.28 -15.77
N ARG A 148 -20.53 15.36 -15.36
CA ARG A 148 -19.39 14.66 -15.98
C ARG A 148 -18.37 14.21 -14.94
N PRO A 149 -17.53 13.20 -15.26
CA PRO A 149 -16.47 12.75 -14.37
C PRO A 149 -15.43 13.84 -14.11
N GLN A 150 -14.95 13.95 -12.89
CA GLN A 150 -13.80 14.78 -12.54
C GLN A 150 -12.91 14.08 -11.52
N SER A 151 -11.58 14.24 -11.68
CA SER A 151 -10.55 13.76 -10.77
C SER A 151 -9.72 14.92 -10.26
N ALA A 152 -9.29 14.86 -9.00
CA ALA A 152 -8.46 15.90 -8.40
C ALA A 152 -7.60 15.37 -7.25
N ARG A 153 -6.55 16.11 -6.87
CA ARG A 153 -5.74 15.84 -5.68
C ARG A 153 -5.93 16.96 -4.67
N LEU A 154 -6.03 16.59 -3.39
CA LEU A 154 -6.11 17.58 -2.34
C LEU A 154 -4.75 18.27 -2.13
N ARG A 155 -4.80 19.58 -1.86
CA ARG A 155 -3.61 20.40 -1.55
C ARG A 155 -2.98 19.98 -0.23
N LYS A 156 -1.66 20.05 -0.19
CA LYS A 156 -0.85 19.66 0.98
C LYS A 156 -1.22 20.39 2.25
N GLU A 157 -1.68 21.65 2.14
CA GLU A 157 -2.10 22.48 3.28
C GLU A 157 -3.28 21.87 4.07
N PHE A 158 -4.26 21.27 3.37
CA PHE A 158 -5.38 20.57 4.01
C PHE A 158 -4.98 19.18 4.52
N LEU A 159 -4.14 18.46 3.78
CA LEU A 159 -3.66 17.12 4.15
C LEU A 159 -2.90 17.14 5.49
N ARG A 160 -2.00 18.11 5.67
CA ARG A 160 -1.20 18.28 6.91
C ARG A 160 -2.07 18.51 8.15
N GLN A 161 -3.22 19.19 8.01
CA GLN A 161 -4.14 19.49 9.12
C GLN A 161 -4.82 18.23 9.68
N VAL A 162 -4.82 17.13 8.93
CA VAL A 162 -5.50 15.89 9.30
C VAL A 162 -4.57 14.68 9.37
N GLY A 163 -3.26 14.84 9.14
CA GLY A 163 -2.30 13.73 9.18
C GLY A 163 -2.38 12.80 7.96
N LEU A 164 -2.69 13.37 6.79
CA LEU A 164 -2.65 12.67 5.51
C LEU A 164 -1.40 13.04 4.72
N PHE A 165 -0.78 12.05 4.10
CA PHE A 165 0.27 12.23 3.09
C PHE A 165 -0.34 12.67 1.76
N GLY A 166 -1.47 12.07 1.38
CA GLY A 166 -2.19 12.36 0.16
C GLY A 166 -3.68 12.05 0.25
N ALA A 167 -4.45 12.68 -0.61
CA ALA A 167 -5.83 12.28 -0.86
C ALA A 167 -6.21 12.54 -2.31
N ARG A 168 -6.90 11.56 -2.92
CA ARG A 168 -7.40 11.64 -4.28
C ARG A 168 -8.90 11.67 -4.27
N TYR A 169 -9.47 12.65 -4.95
CA TYR A 169 -10.89 12.78 -5.18
C TYR A 169 -11.24 12.34 -6.59
N GLU A 170 -12.31 11.58 -6.73
CA GLU A 170 -12.93 11.25 -8.01
C GLU A 170 -14.43 11.29 -7.87
N HIS A 171 -15.14 11.80 -8.87
CA HIS A 171 -16.58 11.66 -8.93
C HIS A 171 -17.08 11.26 -10.32
N TYR A 172 -18.24 10.64 -10.32
CA TYR A 172 -18.95 10.23 -11.53
C TYR A 172 -20.46 10.47 -11.38
N PRO A 173 -21.13 11.04 -12.41
CA PRO A 173 -22.58 11.15 -12.43
C PRO A 173 -23.25 9.77 -12.33
N THR A 174 -24.33 9.68 -11.62
CA THR A 174 -25.16 8.46 -11.51
C THR A 174 -26.60 8.75 -11.93
N GLU A 175 -27.39 7.71 -12.13
CA GLU A 175 -28.83 7.84 -12.47
C GLU A 175 -29.60 8.71 -11.47
N PHE A 176 -29.21 8.67 -10.19
CA PHE A 176 -29.93 9.36 -9.10
C PHE A 176 -29.14 10.55 -8.52
N GLY A 177 -28.06 10.97 -9.14
CA GLY A 177 -27.23 12.09 -8.68
C GLY A 177 -25.73 11.91 -8.92
N LEU A 178 -24.92 11.89 -7.86
CA LEU A 178 -23.47 11.89 -7.98
C LEU A 178 -22.83 10.89 -6.99
N LEU A 179 -21.89 10.08 -7.47
CA LEU A 179 -20.98 9.32 -6.60
C LEU A 179 -19.64 10.04 -6.53
N ALA A 180 -19.25 10.50 -5.35
CA ALA A 180 -17.92 11.03 -5.10
C ALA A 180 -17.15 10.12 -4.14
N VAL A 181 -15.88 9.82 -4.48
CA VAL A 181 -15.02 8.96 -3.69
C VAL A 181 -13.71 9.68 -3.39
N MET A 182 -13.29 9.65 -2.15
CA MET A 182 -11.98 10.13 -1.72
C MET A 182 -11.16 8.97 -1.19
N ARG A 183 -10.04 8.67 -1.86
CA ARG A 183 -9.02 7.76 -1.34
C ARG A 183 -8.11 8.52 -0.41
N LEU A 184 -7.90 7.98 0.79
CA LEU A 184 -7.04 8.56 1.81
C LEU A 184 -5.72 7.81 1.87
N ILE A 185 -4.62 8.56 1.91
CA ILE A 185 -3.28 8.03 2.11
C ILE A 185 -2.76 8.61 3.43
N PRO A 186 -2.78 7.84 4.53
CA PRO A 186 -2.27 8.30 5.82
C PRO A 186 -0.78 8.65 5.75
N ASP A 187 -0.36 9.63 6.53
CA ASP A 187 1.06 9.95 6.71
C ASP A 187 1.65 9.03 7.78
N ASP A 188 2.48 8.09 7.35
CA ASP A 188 3.22 7.16 8.22
C ASP A 188 4.62 7.66 8.60
N GLY A 189 4.93 8.92 8.30
CA GLY A 189 6.22 9.55 8.62
C GLY A 189 7.42 8.87 7.95
N HIS A 190 7.26 8.33 6.75
CA HIS A 190 8.27 7.59 5.99
C HIS A 190 8.61 6.20 6.59
N ASN A 191 7.78 5.70 7.47
CA ASN A 191 7.98 4.43 8.14
C ASN A 191 6.87 3.42 7.78
N PRO A 192 6.89 2.82 6.57
CA PRO A 192 5.93 1.79 6.20
C PRO A 192 6.02 0.59 7.14
N PRO A 193 4.95 -0.19 7.33
CA PRO A 193 4.97 -1.39 8.14
C PRO A 193 6.07 -2.37 7.69
N SER A 194 6.66 -3.12 8.62
CA SER A 194 7.59 -4.20 8.30
C SER A 194 6.90 -5.34 7.55
N LEU A 195 7.65 -6.18 6.84
CA LEU A 195 7.09 -7.34 6.13
C LEU A 195 6.37 -8.32 7.09
N THR A 196 6.85 -8.43 8.33
CA THR A 196 6.20 -9.23 9.39
C THR A 196 4.85 -8.62 9.79
N GLU A 197 4.77 -7.30 9.95
CA GLU A 197 3.50 -6.60 10.26
C GLU A 197 2.53 -6.69 9.09
N LEU A 198 3.02 -6.69 7.86
CA LEU A 198 2.20 -6.96 6.67
C LEU A 198 1.68 -8.39 6.63
N GLY A 199 2.33 -9.30 7.35
CA GLY A 199 1.90 -10.67 7.54
C GLY A 199 2.65 -11.71 6.71
N LEU A 200 3.79 -11.37 6.12
CA LEU A 200 4.61 -12.35 5.40
C LEU A 200 5.27 -13.33 6.37
N LEU A 201 5.44 -14.56 5.91
CA LEU A 201 6.10 -15.63 6.67
C LEU A 201 7.62 -15.44 6.68
N PRO A 202 8.35 -15.93 7.70
CA PRO A 202 9.80 -15.79 7.78
C PRO A 202 10.54 -16.29 6.53
N GLU A 203 10.10 -17.42 5.96
CA GLU A 203 10.68 -17.99 4.74
C GLU A 203 10.49 -17.09 3.53
N GLN A 204 9.33 -16.44 3.44
CA GLN A 204 9.02 -15.48 2.39
C GLN A 204 9.85 -14.21 2.54
N ILE A 205 10.06 -13.74 3.78
CA ILE A 205 10.89 -12.57 4.07
C ILE A 205 12.36 -12.86 3.69
N ALA A 206 12.89 -14.01 4.10
CA ALA A 206 14.25 -14.42 3.74
C ALA A 206 14.47 -14.50 2.22
N LEU A 207 13.45 -14.98 1.47
CA LEU A 207 13.51 -15.04 0.02
C LEU A 207 13.53 -13.64 -0.61
N LEU A 208 12.74 -12.70 -0.09
CA LEU A 208 12.74 -11.31 -0.54
C LEU A 208 14.08 -10.62 -0.23
N GLU A 209 14.66 -10.86 0.94
CA GLU A 209 15.97 -10.36 1.31
C GLU A 209 17.05 -10.84 0.34
N GLN A 210 17.07 -12.15 0.02
CA GLN A 210 17.98 -12.70 -0.98
C GLN A 210 17.84 -12.04 -2.36
N MET A 211 16.61 -11.74 -2.80
CA MET A 211 16.37 -11.05 -4.06
C MET A 211 16.94 -9.62 -4.03
N LEU A 212 16.72 -8.86 -2.95
CA LEU A 212 17.20 -7.49 -2.81
C LEU A 212 18.73 -7.39 -2.67
N MET A 213 19.41 -8.49 -2.36
CA MET A 213 20.87 -8.59 -2.31
C MET A 213 21.49 -8.98 -3.66
N THR A 214 20.71 -9.19 -4.72
CA THR A 214 21.26 -9.40 -6.07
C THR A 214 21.73 -8.07 -6.66
N PRO A 215 22.70 -8.08 -7.59
CA PRO A 215 23.21 -6.83 -8.17
C PRO A 215 22.19 -6.14 -9.09
N GLU A 216 21.33 -6.92 -9.74
CA GLU A 216 20.43 -6.46 -10.80
C GLU A 216 19.21 -7.39 -10.95
N GLY A 217 18.21 -6.94 -11.68
CA GLY A 217 17.02 -7.72 -12.01
C GLY A 217 15.71 -7.02 -11.67
N ILE A 218 14.61 -7.59 -12.13
CA ILE A 218 13.26 -7.07 -11.92
C ILE A 218 12.51 -7.94 -10.93
N MET A 219 11.93 -7.32 -9.91
CA MET A 219 10.93 -7.92 -9.05
C MET A 219 9.57 -7.27 -9.31
N LEU A 220 8.57 -8.09 -9.62
CA LEU A 220 7.20 -7.65 -9.90
C LEU A 220 6.22 -8.16 -8.85
N ILE A 221 5.44 -7.22 -8.28
CA ILE A 221 4.36 -7.53 -7.35
C ILE A 221 3.03 -7.43 -8.08
N SER A 222 2.27 -8.51 -8.10
CA SER A 222 0.94 -8.56 -8.69
C SER A 222 -0.19 -8.67 -7.67
N GLY A 223 -1.38 -8.33 -8.13
CA GLY A 223 -2.61 -8.43 -7.35
C GLY A 223 -3.65 -7.41 -7.78
N PRO A 224 -4.91 -7.56 -7.36
CA PRO A 224 -5.97 -6.58 -7.66
C PRO A 224 -5.72 -5.23 -6.99
N THR A 225 -6.50 -4.25 -7.40
CA THR A 225 -6.53 -2.95 -6.71
C THR A 225 -6.88 -3.14 -5.23
N GLY A 226 -6.17 -2.46 -4.35
CA GLY A 226 -6.37 -2.56 -2.91
C GLY A 226 -5.77 -3.81 -2.24
N SER A 227 -4.94 -4.60 -2.94
CA SER A 227 -4.24 -5.75 -2.36
C SER A 227 -2.97 -5.38 -1.58
N GLY A 228 -2.64 -4.11 -1.42
CA GLY A 228 -1.51 -3.63 -0.62
C GLY A 228 -0.17 -3.60 -1.35
N LYS A 229 -0.15 -3.69 -2.69
CA LYS A 229 1.10 -3.70 -3.50
C LYS A 229 2.01 -2.51 -3.20
N SER A 230 1.48 -1.29 -3.24
CA SER A 230 2.27 -0.08 -3.00
C SER A 230 2.88 -0.05 -1.60
N THR A 231 2.14 -0.51 -0.58
CA THR A 231 2.67 -0.62 0.79
C THR A 231 3.81 -1.61 0.85
N THR A 232 3.65 -2.82 0.27
CA THR A 232 4.70 -3.83 0.22
C THR A 232 5.91 -3.33 -0.56
N LEU A 233 5.70 -2.63 -1.68
CA LEU A 233 6.78 -2.03 -2.46
C LEU A 233 7.59 -1.01 -1.64
N ARG A 234 6.91 -0.11 -0.92
CA ARG A 234 7.57 0.85 -0.02
C ARG A 234 8.35 0.14 1.09
N THR A 235 7.80 -0.94 1.64
CA THR A 235 8.48 -1.76 2.65
C THR A 235 9.74 -2.43 2.08
N LEU A 236 9.68 -2.95 0.85
CA LEU A 236 10.86 -3.51 0.17
C LEU A 236 11.91 -2.46 -0.12
N CYS A 237 11.52 -1.27 -0.55
CA CYS A 237 12.44 -0.15 -0.72
C CYS A 237 13.12 0.24 0.61
N ARG A 238 12.37 0.31 1.70
CA ARG A 238 12.95 0.52 3.03
C ARG A 238 13.93 -0.58 3.39
N MET A 239 13.56 -1.86 3.20
CA MET A 239 14.44 -3.01 3.44
C MET A 239 15.72 -2.93 2.61
N TYR A 240 15.62 -2.55 1.33
CA TYR A 240 16.79 -2.34 0.47
C TYR A 240 17.73 -1.26 1.03
N MET A 241 17.17 -0.12 1.47
CA MET A 241 17.96 0.96 2.07
C MET A 241 18.62 0.51 3.40
N GLU A 242 17.92 -0.30 4.21
CA GLU A 242 18.49 -0.89 5.43
C GLU A 242 19.62 -1.88 5.13
N LEU A 243 19.43 -2.81 4.19
CA LEU A 243 20.46 -3.79 3.76
C LEU A 243 21.70 -3.13 3.19
N THR A 244 21.56 -2.00 2.55
CA THR A 244 22.66 -1.25 1.95
C THR A 244 23.23 -0.15 2.87
N ASN A 245 22.75 -0.06 4.12
CA ASN A 245 23.12 0.98 5.08
C ASN A 245 22.92 2.41 4.53
N GLY A 246 21.95 2.61 3.65
CA GLY A 246 21.65 3.89 3.02
C GLY A 246 22.75 4.40 2.07
N THR A 247 23.67 3.55 1.65
CA THR A 247 24.79 3.94 0.75
C THR A 247 24.44 3.86 -0.73
N ARG A 248 23.25 3.31 -1.05
CA ARG A 248 22.78 3.12 -2.42
C ARG A 248 21.76 4.18 -2.82
N HIS A 249 21.78 4.57 -4.10
CA HIS A 249 20.84 5.53 -4.66
C HIS A 249 19.58 4.83 -5.14
N LEU A 250 18.48 5.01 -4.37
CA LEU A 250 17.15 4.56 -4.73
C LEU A 250 16.35 5.70 -5.36
N LEU A 251 15.96 5.54 -6.62
CA LEU A 251 15.14 6.47 -7.37
C LEU A 251 13.74 5.90 -7.56
N THR A 252 12.68 6.70 -7.40
CA THR A 252 11.31 6.23 -7.66
C THR A 252 10.59 7.07 -8.70
N PHE A 253 9.74 6.42 -9.50
CA PHE A 253 8.80 7.05 -10.43
C PHE A 253 7.39 6.55 -10.10
N GLU A 254 6.50 7.47 -9.71
CA GLU A 254 5.18 7.12 -9.17
C GLU A 254 4.10 8.08 -9.69
N ASP A 255 2.86 7.61 -9.86
CA ASP A 255 1.71 8.43 -10.24
C ASP A 255 0.44 8.12 -9.43
N PRO A 256 0.24 8.82 -8.31
CA PRO A 256 1.14 9.69 -7.57
C PRO A 256 2.06 8.92 -6.62
N VAL A 257 2.97 9.64 -5.96
CA VAL A 257 3.70 9.12 -4.78
C VAL A 257 2.69 8.83 -3.67
N GLU A 258 2.69 7.58 -3.16
CA GLU A 258 1.71 7.09 -2.17
C GLU A 258 2.25 7.03 -0.73
N GLY A 259 3.37 7.65 -0.46
CA GLY A 259 3.98 7.74 0.87
C GLY A 259 5.47 7.95 0.78
N GLY A 260 6.08 8.48 1.83
CA GLY A 260 7.50 8.72 1.87
C GLY A 260 8.32 7.43 2.00
N ILE A 261 9.49 7.40 1.39
CA ILE A 261 10.50 6.34 1.55
C ILE A 261 11.78 7.02 2.01
N LEU A 262 12.24 6.67 3.21
CA LEU A 262 13.43 7.29 3.80
C LEU A 262 14.68 6.97 2.96
N GLY A 263 15.40 8.01 2.55
CA GLY A 263 16.62 7.88 1.75
C GLY A 263 16.39 7.74 0.23
N ALA A 264 15.14 7.61 -0.25
CA ALA A 264 14.84 7.57 -1.66
C ALA A 264 14.62 8.97 -2.26
N VAL A 265 14.98 9.13 -3.52
CA VAL A 265 14.58 10.29 -4.34
C VAL A 265 13.29 9.93 -5.06
N GLN A 266 12.17 10.51 -4.64
CA GLN A 266 10.84 10.17 -5.16
C GLN A 266 10.37 11.20 -6.19
N CYS A 267 10.11 10.73 -7.41
CA CYS A 267 9.67 11.52 -8.55
C CYS A 267 8.22 11.20 -8.90
N GLY A 268 7.36 12.22 -8.88
CA GLY A 268 5.99 12.09 -9.38
C GLY A 268 5.96 12.23 -10.90
N ILE A 269 5.28 11.32 -11.58
CA ILE A 269 5.00 11.43 -13.02
C ILE A 269 3.86 12.42 -13.23
N THR A 270 4.09 13.37 -14.14
CA THR A 270 3.07 14.32 -14.55
C THR A 270 2.80 14.16 -16.05
N ALA A 271 1.59 13.81 -16.41
CA ALA A 271 1.12 13.69 -17.79
C ALA A 271 -0.37 14.01 -17.85
N ASP A 272 -0.85 14.42 -19.02
CA ASP A 272 -2.28 14.55 -19.27
C ASP A 272 -2.93 13.15 -19.29
N ARG A 273 -3.73 12.86 -18.28
CA ARG A 273 -4.41 11.57 -18.12
C ARG A 273 -5.51 11.32 -19.15
N SER A 274 -5.95 12.34 -19.85
CA SER A 274 -6.91 12.19 -20.95
C SER A 274 -6.28 11.60 -22.21
N ASN A 275 -4.93 11.63 -22.32
CA ASN A 275 -4.17 11.10 -23.44
C ASN A 275 -3.30 9.89 -23.00
N PRO A 276 -3.74 8.64 -23.27
CA PRO A 276 -3.00 7.42 -22.89
C PRO A 276 -1.59 7.33 -23.48
N GLU A 277 -1.38 7.87 -24.69
CA GLU A 277 -0.06 7.86 -25.35
C GLU A 277 0.91 8.79 -24.63
N GLU A 278 0.46 9.97 -24.24
CA GLU A 278 1.28 10.92 -23.46
C GLU A 278 1.67 10.34 -22.11
N VAL A 279 0.73 9.68 -21.42
CA VAL A 279 1.02 8.96 -20.17
C VAL A 279 2.10 7.90 -20.39
N SER A 280 1.96 7.06 -21.42
CA SER A 280 2.93 6.00 -21.74
C SER A 280 4.32 6.57 -22.06
N GLN A 281 4.37 7.63 -22.85
CA GLN A 281 5.62 8.33 -23.20
C GLN A 281 6.28 8.99 -21.98
N ALA A 282 5.49 9.59 -21.08
CA ALA A 282 5.99 10.20 -19.85
C ALA A 282 6.66 9.16 -18.95
N TRP A 283 6.07 7.97 -18.79
CA TRP A 283 6.68 6.86 -18.05
C TRP A 283 8.00 6.38 -18.69
N ALA A 284 8.01 6.10 -19.97
CA ALA A 284 9.20 5.65 -20.68
C ALA A 284 10.32 6.70 -20.65
N SER A 285 9.99 7.97 -20.82
CA SER A 285 10.95 9.08 -20.75
C SER A 285 11.52 9.26 -19.34
N ALA A 286 10.68 9.17 -18.31
CA ALA A 286 11.12 9.27 -16.92
C ALA A 286 12.11 8.16 -16.56
N LEU A 287 11.81 6.90 -16.93
CA LEU A 287 12.71 5.77 -16.70
C LEU A 287 14.03 5.91 -17.47
N THR A 288 13.96 6.28 -18.76
CA THR A 288 15.16 6.48 -19.60
C THR A 288 16.06 7.60 -19.05
N SER A 289 15.44 8.67 -18.55
CA SER A 289 16.18 9.78 -17.93
C SER A 289 16.73 9.36 -16.56
N GLY A 290 15.95 8.60 -15.80
CA GLY A 290 16.32 8.10 -14.48
C GLY A 290 17.58 7.23 -14.49
N MET A 291 17.74 6.35 -15.48
CA MET A 291 18.94 5.53 -15.65
C MET A 291 20.23 6.34 -15.81
N ARG A 292 20.14 7.63 -16.10
CA ARG A 292 21.29 8.55 -16.23
C ARG A 292 21.54 9.37 -14.96
N LEU A 293 20.73 9.16 -13.93
CA LEU A 293 20.84 9.85 -12.64
C LEU A 293 21.61 9.00 -11.60
N ASP A 294 22.41 8.06 -12.05
CA ASP A 294 23.25 7.18 -11.22
C ASP A 294 22.45 6.39 -10.15
N PRO A 295 21.32 5.74 -10.49
CA PRO A 295 20.60 4.92 -9.54
C PRO A 295 21.22 3.54 -9.40
N ASP A 296 21.20 2.97 -8.18
CA ASP A 296 21.46 1.54 -7.94
C ASP A 296 20.18 0.73 -8.03
N ALA A 297 19.06 1.34 -7.62
CA ALA A 297 17.73 0.73 -7.67
C ALA A 297 16.67 1.73 -8.13
N ILE A 298 15.68 1.24 -8.87
CA ILE A 298 14.59 2.02 -9.42
C ILE A 298 13.26 1.39 -9.00
N LEU A 299 12.41 2.17 -8.33
CA LEU A 299 11.01 1.80 -8.15
C LEU A 299 10.18 2.41 -9.29
N VAL A 300 9.44 1.56 -9.98
CA VAL A 300 8.44 1.95 -10.99
C VAL A 300 7.07 1.64 -10.41
N GLY A 301 6.27 2.64 -10.12
CA GLY A 301 4.99 2.47 -9.40
C GLY A 301 4.11 1.39 -10.01
N GLU A 302 3.96 1.37 -11.34
CA GLU A 302 3.16 0.37 -12.05
C GLU A 302 3.61 0.23 -13.51
N GLN A 303 3.71 -1.01 -14.00
CA GLN A 303 3.86 -1.30 -15.43
C GLN A 303 2.47 -1.47 -16.06
N ARG A 304 2.13 -0.59 -16.98
CA ARG A 304 0.79 -0.56 -17.61
C ARG A 304 0.81 -0.99 -19.08
N ASP A 305 1.94 -0.84 -19.74
CA ASP A 305 2.11 -1.02 -21.17
C ASP A 305 3.50 -1.54 -21.55
N ARG A 306 3.69 -1.74 -22.86
CA ARG A 306 4.96 -2.19 -23.44
C ARG A 306 6.12 -1.27 -23.11
N ASN A 307 5.91 0.05 -23.20
CA ASN A 307 6.99 1.02 -23.06
C ASN A 307 7.55 1.04 -21.64
N SER A 308 6.69 1.05 -20.62
CA SER A 308 7.09 0.98 -19.22
C SER A 308 7.74 -0.36 -18.86
N ALA A 309 7.23 -1.48 -19.42
CA ALA A 309 7.80 -2.81 -19.22
C ALA A 309 9.19 -2.94 -19.87
N MET A 310 9.35 -2.52 -21.13
CA MET A 310 10.63 -2.55 -21.84
C MET A 310 11.69 -1.65 -21.18
N ALA A 311 11.31 -0.45 -20.74
CA ALA A 311 12.23 0.42 -20.01
C ALA A 311 12.73 -0.22 -18.70
N SER A 312 11.86 -0.94 -17.99
CA SER A 312 12.24 -1.71 -16.80
C SER A 312 13.19 -2.87 -17.12
N VAL A 313 12.95 -3.59 -18.23
CA VAL A 313 13.85 -4.67 -18.69
C VAL A 313 15.22 -4.10 -19.07
N ILE A 314 15.26 -2.98 -19.79
CA ILE A 314 16.52 -2.32 -20.16
C ILE A 314 17.28 -1.87 -18.90
N ALA A 315 16.60 -1.32 -17.91
CA ALA A 315 17.22 -0.94 -16.65
C ALA A 315 17.85 -2.14 -15.94
N ALA A 316 17.17 -3.28 -15.87
CA ALA A 316 17.73 -4.51 -15.31
C ALA A 316 18.95 -5.00 -16.10
N LEU A 317 18.87 -5.04 -17.43
CA LEU A 317 19.99 -5.46 -18.30
C LEU A 317 21.22 -4.54 -18.21
N THR A 318 21.03 -3.32 -17.71
CA THR A 318 22.11 -2.33 -17.52
C THR A 318 22.59 -2.24 -16.07
N GLY A 319 22.28 -3.22 -15.22
CA GLY A 319 22.84 -3.36 -13.89
C GLY A 319 22.03 -2.72 -12.76
N HIS A 320 20.73 -2.54 -12.94
CA HIS A 320 19.89 -1.92 -11.91
C HIS A 320 18.91 -2.94 -11.30
N ILE A 321 18.61 -2.80 -10.02
CA ILE A 321 17.46 -3.44 -9.40
C ILE A 321 16.20 -2.64 -9.76
N VAL A 322 15.19 -3.31 -10.30
CA VAL A 322 13.89 -2.69 -10.61
C VAL A 322 12.79 -3.34 -9.77
N LEU A 323 12.10 -2.53 -9.00
CA LEU A 323 10.93 -2.93 -8.22
C LEU A 323 9.67 -2.31 -8.84
N SER A 324 8.65 -3.12 -9.17
CA SER A 324 7.43 -2.58 -9.78
C SER A 324 6.19 -3.40 -9.46
N THR A 325 5.03 -2.88 -9.90
CA THR A 325 3.75 -3.60 -9.78
C THR A 325 3.12 -3.86 -11.14
N VAL A 326 2.29 -4.90 -11.17
CA VAL A 326 1.48 -5.25 -12.34
C VAL A 326 0.15 -5.85 -11.87
N HIS A 327 -0.86 -5.85 -12.74
CA HIS A 327 -2.16 -6.44 -12.44
C HIS A 327 -2.27 -7.83 -13.09
N THR A 328 -2.04 -8.89 -12.30
CA THR A 328 -2.31 -10.29 -12.69
C THR A 328 -2.96 -11.05 -11.54
N PRO A 329 -3.70 -12.15 -11.82
CA PRO A 329 -4.36 -12.93 -10.78
C PRO A 329 -3.41 -13.76 -9.91
N ASP A 330 -2.24 -14.16 -10.42
CA ASP A 330 -1.21 -14.93 -9.71
C ASP A 330 0.20 -14.54 -10.17
N ALA A 331 1.24 -15.07 -9.50
CA ALA A 331 2.63 -14.70 -9.74
C ALA A 331 3.16 -15.18 -11.09
N ILE A 332 2.81 -16.38 -11.52
CA ILE A 332 3.30 -16.96 -12.80
C ILE A 332 2.73 -16.20 -13.99
N ARG A 333 1.49 -15.74 -13.91
CA ARG A 333 0.86 -14.94 -14.96
C ARG A 333 1.46 -13.55 -15.16
N ILE A 334 2.41 -13.16 -14.32
CA ILE A 334 3.23 -11.98 -14.58
C ILE A 334 4.02 -12.18 -15.89
N LEU A 335 4.57 -13.38 -16.09
CA LEU A 335 5.29 -13.71 -17.34
C LEU A 335 4.38 -13.62 -18.56
N ASP A 336 3.15 -14.19 -18.49
CA ASP A 336 2.17 -14.05 -19.58
C ASP A 336 1.85 -12.59 -19.87
N ARG A 337 1.65 -11.78 -18.81
CA ARG A 337 1.31 -10.37 -18.95
C ARG A 337 2.39 -9.60 -19.70
N LEU A 338 3.66 -9.84 -19.37
CA LEU A 338 4.80 -9.22 -20.04
C LEU A 338 4.91 -9.68 -21.50
N ILE A 339 4.83 -10.98 -21.75
CA ILE A 339 5.03 -11.56 -23.08
C ILE A 339 3.82 -11.30 -23.98
N GLU A 340 2.63 -11.73 -23.54
CA GLU A 340 1.44 -11.76 -24.39
C GLU A 340 0.71 -10.43 -24.46
N THR A 341 0.71 -9.64 -23.37
CA THR A 341 -0.06 -8.40 -23.32
C THR A 341 0.79 -7.16 -23.60
N PHE A 342 2.00 -7.12 -23.04
CA PHE A 342 2.90 -5.99 -23.23
C PHE A 342 3.87 -6.20 -24.39
N ASP A 343 3.82 -7.34 -25.07
CA ASP A 343 4.65 -7.66 -26.23
C ASP A 343 6.17 -7.48 -25.96
N VAL A 344 6.61 -7.90 -24.75
CA VAL A 344 8.02 -7.98 -24.39
C VAL A 344 8.57 -9.32 -24.87
N SER A 345 9.76 -9.33 -25.47
CA SER A 345 10.37 -10.57 -25.98
C SER A 345 10.45 -11.64 -24.89
N GLY A 346 9.94 -12.84 -25.20
CA GLY A 346 10.01 -13.99 -24.30
C GLY A 346 11.45 -14.35 -23.91
N SER A 347 12.44 -14.14 -24.79
CA SER A 347 13.85 -14.39 -24.50
C SER A 347 14.43 -13.48 -23.40
N LEU A 348 13.82 -12.31 -23.18
CA LEU A 348 14.21 -11.41 -22.09
C LEU A 348 13.44 -11.71 -20.80
N VAL A 349 12.14 -12.04 -20.94
CA VAL A 349 11.27 -12.29 -19.77
C VAL A 349 11.56 -13.66 -19.12
N ILE A 350 11.96 -14.67 -19.92
CA ILE A 350 12.24 -16.04 -19.44
C ILE A 350 13.72 -16.19 -18.98
N ASP A 351 14.39 -15.08 -18.75
CA ASP A 351 15.75 -15.07 -18.21
C ASP A 351 15.72 -14.83 -16.68
N PRO A 352 16.19 -15.81 -15.86
CA PRO A 352 16.22 -15.66 -14.40
C PRO A 352 17.20 -14.58 -13.92
N GLN A 353 18.14 -14.10 -14.77
CA GLN A 353 18.98 -12.95 -14.46
C GLN A 353 18.18 -11.65 -14.60
N VAL A 354 17.21 -11.59 -15.51
CA VAL A 354 16.34 -10.44 -15.69
C VAL A 354 15.17 -10.49 -14.72
N MET A 355 14.46 -11.63 -14.64
CA MET A 355 13.31 -11.81 -13.72
C MET A 355 13.78 -12.30 -12.35
N MET A 356 14.21 -11.39 -11.49
CA MET A 356 14.70 -11.65 -10.15
C MET A 356 13.61 -12.21 -9.22
N GLY A 357 12.37 -11.74 -9.36
CA GLY A 357 11.29 -12.14 -8.47
C GLY A 357 9.89 -11.89 -8.99
N LEU A 358 8.99 -12.82 -8.72
CA LEU A 358 7.57 -12.75 -9.04
C LEU A 358 6.76 -12.93 -7.76
N MET A 359 5.94 -11.94 -7.41
CA MET A 359 5.11 -11.97 -6.23
C MET A 359 3.65 -11.72 -6.59
N SER A 360 2.74 -12.44 -5.95
CA SER A 360 1.31 -12.12 -6.00
C SER A 360 0.71 -12.10 -4.61
N GLN A 361 -0.06 -11.07 -4.31
CA GLN A 361 -0.66 -10.93 -2.98
C GLN A 361 -2.13 -10.56 -3.00
N ARG A 362 -2.81 -10.93 -1.91
CA ARG A 362 -4.16 -10.52 -1.54
C ARG A 362 -4.16 -10.05 -0.09
N LEU A 363 -5.19 -9.34 0.33
CA LEU A 363 -5.40 -8.98 1.72
C LEU A 363 -6.60 -9.72 2.29
N VAL A 364 -6.41 -10.45 3.39
CA VAL A 364 -7.46 -11.08 4.17
C VAL A 364 -7.70 -10.30 5.46
N GLN A 365 -8.96 -10.27 5.93
CA GLN A 365 -9.34 -9.61 7.17
C GLN A 365 -8.87 -10.44 8.37
N THR A 366 -8.29 -9.78 9.37
CA THR A 366 -7.92 -10.40 10.63
C THR A 366 -9.03 -10.25 11.66
N LEU A 367 -9.34 -11.35 12.33
CA LEU A 367 -10.37 -11.39 13.35
C LEU A 367 -9.95 -10.64 14.61
N CYS A 368 -10.90 -10.03 15.27
CA CYS A 368 -10.70 -9.46 16.59
C CYS A 368 -10.43 -10.57 17.61
N PRO A 369 -9.30 -10.54 18.33
CA PRO A 369 -8.96 -11.58 19.32
C PRO A 369 -9.93 -11.62 20.51
N HIS A 370 -10.65 -10.52 20.77
CA HIS A 370 -11.55 -10.39 21.93
C HIS A 370 -12.95 -10.95 21.70
N CYS A 371 -13.42 -11.03 20.44
CA CYS A 371 -14.80 -11.43 20.18
C CYS A 371 -14.96 -12.46 19.07
N LYS A 372 -13.88 -13.00 18.50
CA LYS A 372 -13.96 -14.08 17.52
C LYS A 372 -14.63 -15.29 18.13
N LEU A 373 -15.38 -16.03 17.31
CA LEU A 373 -16.11 -17.23 17.70
C LEU A 373 -15.30 -18.46 17.29
N ASP A 374 -15.22 -19.48 18.15
CA ASP A 374 -14.77 -20.79 17.73
C ASP A 374 -15.82 -21.52 16.86
N TYR A 375 -15.48 -22.70 16.32
CA TYR A 375 -16.41 -23.47 15.47
C TYR A 375 -17.68 -23.89 16.20
N ALA A 376 -17.58 -24.29 17.47
CA ALA A 376 -18.72 -24.72 18.27
C ALA A 376 -19.63 -23.54 18.64
N GLU A 377 -19.07 -22.39 18.99
CA GLU A 377 -19.78 -21.15 19.22
C GLU A 377 -20.48 -20.68 17.94
N ARG A 378 -19.79 -20.74 16.78
CA ARG A 378 -20.38 -20.36 15.49
C ARG A 378 -21.59 -21.23 15.11
N ILE A 379 -21.57 -22.52 15.42
CA ILE A 379 -22.69 -23.43 15.16
C ILE A 379 -23.88 -23.16 16.09
N ARG A 380 -23.60 -22.80 17.35
CA ARG A 380 -24.64 -22.53 18.37
C ARG A 380 -25.22 -21.12 18.31
N ALA A 381 -24.58 -20.22 17.60
CA ALA A 381 -25.00 -18.82 17.53
C ALA A 381 -26.33 -18.66 16.76
N GLU A 382 -27.44 -18.56 17.46
CA GLU A 382 -28.79 -18.38 16.90
C GLU A 382 -28.93 -17.05 16.15
N SER A 383 -28.13 -16.04 16.49
CA SER A 383 -28.09 -14.74 15.82
C SER A 383 -27.45 -14.78 14.42
N LEU A 384 -26.81 -15.89 14.06
CA LEU A 384 -26.13 -16.06 12.78
C LEU A 384 -26.89 -17.06 11.90
N PRO A 385 -26.93 -16.84 10.57
CA PRO A 385 -27.45 -17.84 9.64
C PRO A 385 -26.72 -19.17 9.83
N ALA A 386 -27.48 -20.27 9.85
CA ALA A 386 -26.89 -21.61 9.92
C ALA A 386 -25.94 -21.86 8.74
N LEU A 387 -24.83 -22.55 8.99
CA LEU A 387 -23.92 -22.94 7.91
C LEU A 387 -24.64 -23.89 6.95
N SER A 388 -24.60 -23.59 5.67
CA SER A 388 -25.11 -24.47 4.61
C SER A 388 -24.33 -25.77 4.56
N ALA A 389 -24.90 -26.81 3.96
CA ALA A 389 -24.20 -28.08 3.74
C ALA A 389 -22.92 -27.89 2.93
N LEU A 390 -22.95 -27.02 1.92
CA LEU A 390 -21.75 -26.67 1.13
C LEU A 390 -20.65 -26.04 1.98
N GLN A 391 -21.00 -25.09 2.84
CA GLN A 391 -20.02 -24.44 3.73
C GLN A 391 -19.43 -25.44 4.74
N LYS A 392 -20.25 -26.31 5.32
CA LYS A 392 -19.77 -27.35 6.25
C LYS A 392 -18.82 -28.32 5.57
N ASN A 393 -19.14 -28.77 4.36
CA ASN A 393 -18.26 -29.65 3.58
C ASN A 393 -16.95 -28.96 3.21
N LEU A 394 -16.99 -27.70 2.75
CA LEU A 394 -15.83 -26.91 2.42
C LEU A 394 -14.89 -26.75 3.63
N LEU A 395 -15.44 -26.45 4.80
CA LEU A 395 -14.66 -26.32 6.03
C LEU A 395 -14.04 -27.66 6.46
N ALA A 396 -14.83 -28.74 6.44
CA ALA A 396 -14.36 -30.07 6.83
C ALA A 396 -13.26 -30.61 5.91
N GLU A 397 -13.34 -30.31 4.61
CA GLU A 397 -12.36 -30.79 3.63
C GLU A 397 -11.05 -29.97 3.63
N HIS A 398 -11.13 -28.67 3.92
CA HIS A 398 -10.01 -27.75 3.69
C HIS A 398 -9.47 -27.06 4.93
N THR A 399 -10.05 -27.30 6.10
CA THR A 399 -9.61 -26.67 7.37
C THR A 399 -9.65 -27.63 8.54
N ASP A 400 -8.87 -27.31 9.58
CA ASP A 400 -9.01 -27.95 10.88
C ASP A 400 -10.07 -27.22 11.70
N THR A 401 -11.25 -27.81 11.83
CA THR A 401 -12.39 -27.19 12.54
C THR A 401 -12.13 -26.93 14.02
N GLN A 402 -11.10 -27.53 14.63
CA GLN A 402 -10.71 -27.26 16.01
C GLN A 402 -9.86 -26.00 16.16
N ARG A 403 -9.27 -25.51 15.06
CA ARG A 403 -8.34 -24.37 15.05
C ARG A 403 -8.92 -23.12 14.43
N ILE A 404 -9.91 -23.24 13.54
CA ILE A 404 -10.50 -22.09 12.87
C ILE A 404 -11.35 -21.25 13.82
N ALA A 405 -11.45 -19.97 13.52
CA ALA A 405 -12.35 -19.05 14.18
C ALA A 405 -13.17 -18.25 13.17
N PHE A 406 -14.29 -17.70 13.63
CA PHE A 406 -15.24 -16.97 12.82
C PHE A 406 -15.43 -15.54 13.33
N ARG A 407 -15.82 -14.68 12.44
CA ARG A 407 -16.14 -13.30 12.70
C ARG A 407 -17.42 -13.19 13.56
N HIS A 408 -17.35 -12.40 14.64
CA HIS A 408 -18.54 -11.96 15.34
C HIS A 408 -19.18 -10.81 14.56
N PRO A 409 -20.46 -10.89 14.15
CA PRO A 409 -21.07 -9.92 13.23
C PRO A 409 -21.16 -8.50 13.80
N ASP A 410 -21.48 -8.39 15.09
CA ASP A 410 -21.64 -7.11 15.76
C ASP A 410 -20.30 -6.55 16.27
N GLY A 411 -19.29 -7.43 16.43
CA GLY A 411 -18.00 -7.05 16.98
C GLY A 411 -18.06 -6.76 18.48
N CYS A 412 -17.10 -5.96 18.95
CA CYS A 412 -16.97 -5.52 20.33
C CYS A 412 -16.34 -4.11 20.37
N PRO A 413 -16.20 -3.47 21.57
CA PRO A 413 -15.59 -2.15 21.68
C PRO A 413 -14.13 -2.04 21.17
N HIS A 414 -13.44 -3.17 20.96
CA HIS A 414 -12.04 -3.22 20.53
C HIS A 414 -11.88 -3.42 19.00
N CYS A 415 -12.98 -3.44 18.23
CA CYS A 415 -12.89 -3.77 16.81
C CYS A 415 -14.01 -3.11 15.99
N TRP A 416 -13.85 -3.15 14.68
CA TRP A 416 -14.91 -2.80 13.77
C TRP A 416 -15.61 -4.08 13.29
N LYS A 417 -16.83 -4.35 13.82
CA LYS A 417 -17.63 -5.50 13.41
C LYS A 417 -16.86 -6.83 13.40
N GLY A 418 -16.11 -7.12 14.45
CA GLY A 418 -15.35 -8.37 14.58
C GLY A 418 -14.01 -8.43 13.80
N VAL A 419 -13.62 -7.35 13.13
CA VAL A 419 -12.38 -7.26 12.33
C VAL A 419 -11.45 -6.22 12.95
N ASN A 420 -10.15 -6.52 12.99
CA ASN A 420 -9.13 -5.69 13.62
C ASN A 420 -8.05 -5.18 12.65
N GLY A 421 -8.11 -5.58 11.38
CA GLY A 421 -7.14 -5.19 10.37
C GLY A 421 -7.18 -6.07 9.14
N ARG A 422 -6.12 -5.99 8.35
CA ARG A 422 -5.91 -6.85 7.18
C ARG A 422 -4.46 -7.31 7.15
N ARG A 423 -4.20 -8.52 6.65
CA ARG A 423 -2.86 -9.04 6.41
C ARG A 423 -2.75 -9.62 5.00
N ALA A 424 -1.53 -9.61 4.48
CA ALA A 424 -1.25 -10.19 3.19
C ALA A 424 -1.25 -11.72 3.26
N VAL A 425 -1.79 -12.35 2.22
CA VAL A 425 -1.49 -13.71 1.81
C VAL A 425 -0.81 -13.63 0.46
N ALA A 426 0.38 -14.20 0.35
CA ALA A 426 1.23 -14.03 -0.81
C ALA A 426 1.84 -15.33 -1.29
N GLU A 427 2.11 -15.41 -2.58
CA GLU A 427 3.03 -16.35 -3.20
C GLU A 427 4.21 -15.58 -3.76
N ILE A 428 5.43 -16.06 -3.50
CA ILE A 428 6.67 -15.39 -3.86
C ILE A 428 7.56 -16.44 -4.54
N ILE A 429 7.99 -16.14 -5.74
CA ILE A 429 8.80 -16.99 -6.58
C ILE A 429 10.10 -16.27 -6.91
N ARG A 430 11.22 -16.89 -6.60
CA ARG A 430 12.51 -16.55 -7.18
C ARG A 430 12.78 -17.53 -8.31
N PRO A 431 12.57 -17.13 -9.58
CA PRO A 431 12.73 -18.05 -10.70
C PRO A 431 14.18 -18.51 -10.84
N ASP A 432 14.37 -19.79 -11.13
CA ASP A 432 15.64 -20.34 -11.58
C ASP A 432 15.55 -20.82 -13.03
N ALA A 433 16.65 -21.30 -13.58
CA ALA A 433 16.71 -21.77 -14.97
C ALA A 433 15.69 -22.89 -15.25
N MET A 434 15.51 -23.82 -14.29
CA MET A 434 14.57 -24.92 -14.46
C MET A 434 13.11 -24.45 -14.40
N PHE A 435 12.80 -23.50 -13.51
CA PHE A 435 11.47 -22.86 -13.45
C PHE A 435 11.12 -22.21 -14.79
N MET A 436 12.06 -21.49 -15.39
CA MET A 436 11.87 -20.80 -16.67
C MET A 436 11.75 -21.81 -17.84
N ASP A 437 12.55 -22.87 -17.84
CA ASP A 437 12.45 -23.96 -18.83
C ASP A 437 11.08 -24.68 -18.72
N MET A 438 10.63 -24.98 -17.50
CA MET A 438 9.30 -25.54 -17.24
C MET A 438 8.19 -24.65 -17.77
N TYR A 439 8.29 -23.34 -17.55
CA TYR A 439 7.30 -22.39 -18.05
C TYR A 439 7.28 -22.39 -19.59
N GLN A 440 8.44 -22.37 -20.23
CA GLN A 440 8.54 -22.32 -21.67
C GLN A 440 8.05 -23.60 -22.36
N ARG A 441 8.39 -24.76 -21.81
CA ARG A 441 8.09 -26.07 -22.46
C ARG A 441 6.74 -26.67 -22.05
N HIS A 442 6.36 -26.49 -20.79
CA HIS A 442 5.24 -27.26 -20.21
C HIS A 442 4.08 -26.35 -19.73
N GLY A 443 4.27 -25.01 -19.77
CA GLY A 443 3.25 -24.04 -19.43
C GLY A 443 2.97 -23.92 -17.92
N LYS A 444 2.05 -23.02 -17.59
CA LYS A 444 1.79 -22.54 -16.22
C LYS A 444 1.47 -23.60 -15.19
N LEU A 445 0.68 -24.61 -15.54
CA LEU A 445 0.21 -25.62 -14.59
C LEU A 445 1.37 -26.49 -14.10
N GLN A 446 2.21 -26.94 -15.02
CA GLN A 446 3.42 -27.72 -14.72
C GLN A 446 4.42 -26.87 -13.92
N THR A 447 4.64 -25.62 -14.32
CA THR A 447 5.54 -24.69 -13.64
C THR A 447 5.10 -24.39 -12.21
N ARG A 448 3.78 -24.19 -11.99
CA ARG A 448 3.24 -23.97 -10.64
C ARG A 448 3.47 -25.21 -9.76
N SER A 449 3.20 -26.39 -10.30
CA SER A 449 3.37 -27.63 -9.57
C SER A 449 4.85 -27.95 -9.32
N TYR A 450 5.73 -27.67 -10.29
CA TYR A 450 7.17 -27.72 -10.11
C TYR A 450 7.64 -26.81 -8.98
N TRP A 451 7.23 -25.52 -9.00
CA TRP A 451 7.57 -24.56 -7.95
C TRP A 451 7.16 -25.04 -6.55
N VAL A 452 5.95 -25.59 -6.41
CA VAL A 452 5.48 -26.08 -5.11
C VAL A 452 6.22 -27.34 -4.66
N HIS A 453 6.37 -28.34 -5.53
CA HIS A 453 6.88 -29.65 -5.13
C HIS A 453 8.41 -29.76 -5.10
N TYR A 454 9.11 -28.98 -5.90
CA TYR A 454 10.58 -29.06 -6.05
C TYR A 454 11.33 -27.83 -5.55
N MET A 455 10.72 -26.65 -5.59
CA MET A 455 11.30 -25.43 -5.05
C MET A 455 10.73 -25.04 -3.67
N GLN A 456 9.92 -25.91 -3.05
CA GLN A 456 9.27 -25.69 -1.75
C GLN A 456 8.42 -24.40 -1.73
N GLY A 457 7.76 -24.10 -2.84
CA GLY A 457 6.96 -22.90 -3.01
C GLY A 457 5.77 -22.82 -2.05
N ILE A 458 5.56 -21.67 -1.45
CA ILE A 458 4.42 -21.40 -0.57
C ILE A 458 3.34 -20.69 -1.38
N THR A 459 2.26 -21.42 -1.72
CA THR A 459 1.10 -20.83 -2.40
C THR A 459 0.36 -19.85 -1.49
N ARG A 460 -0.47 -18.96 -2.05
CA ARG A 460 -1.35 -18.10 -1.23
C ARG A 460 -2.26 -18.94 -0.33
N ARG A 461 -2.73 -20.06 -0.83
CA ARG A 461 -3.57 -20.99 -0.05
C ARG A 461 -2.80 -21.61 1.12
N ALA A 462 -1.56 -22.04 0.89
CA ALA A 462 -0.68 -22.53 1.95
C ALA A 462 -0.37 -21.44 2.97
N HIS A 463 -0.10 -20.20 2.51
CA HIS A 463 0.08 -19.05 3.40
C HIS A 463 -1.19 -18.77 4.23
N LEU A 464 -2.38 -18.78 3.59
CA LEU A 464 -3.65 -18.61 4.30
C LEU A 464 -3.86 -19.67 5.39
N GLN A 465 -3.39 -20.91 5.16
CA GLN A 465 -3.51 -22.00 6.14
C GLN A 465 -2.85 -21.67 7.48
N HIS A 466 -1.73 -20.91 7.50
CA HIS A 466 -1.11 -20.45 8.73
C HIS A 466 -2.06 -19.59 9.57
N TYR A 467 -2.79 -18.67 8.91
CA TYR A 467 -3.76 -17.83 9.60
C TYR A 467 -5.01 -18.58 10.07
N LEU A 468 -5.46 -19.54 9.26
CA LEU A 468 -6.60 -20.39 9.62
C LEU A 468 -6.26 -21.24 10.84
N ASN A 469 -5.08 -21.87 10.87
CA ASN A 469 -4.60 -22.68 11.99
C ASN A 469 -4.37 -21.86 13.28
N ALA A 470 -4.11 -20.57 13.14
CA ALA A 470 -4.00 -19.63 14.29
C ALA A 470 -5.37 -19.07 14.74
N GLY A 471 -6.46 -19.42 14.04
CA GLY A 471 -7.77 -18.81 14.27
C GLY A 471 -7.76 -17.29 14.11
N ALA A 472 -6.93 -16.79 13.20
CA ALA A 472 -6.72 -15.36 12.97
C ALA A 472 -7.59 -14.78 11.86
N VAL A 473 -8.17 -15.63 11.01
CA VAL A 473 -8.95 -15.25 9.83
C VAL A 473 -10.19 -16.13 9.74
N ASP A 474 -11.31 -15.53 9.34
CA ASP A 474 -12.56 -16.27 9.08
C ASP A 474 -12.43 -17.03 7.75
N PRO A 475 -12.54 -18.36 7.75
CA PRO A 475 -12.38 -19.17 6.55
C PRO A 475 -13.40 -18.86 5.45
N LEU A 476 -14.64 -18.52 5.82
CA LEU A 476 -15.69 -18.22 4.85
C LEU A 476 -15.44 -16.88 4.16
N ASN A 477 -15.01 -15.86 4.92
CA ASN A 477 -14.65 -14.58 4.33
C ASN A 477 -13.37 -14.68 3.49
N ALA A 478 -12.39 -15.44 3.96
CA ALA A 478 -11.14 -15.66 3.23
C ALA A 478 -11.35 -16.39 1.92
N HIS A 479 -12.31 -17.30 1.83
CA HIS A 479 -12.63 -18.06 0.61
C HIS A 479 -12.97 -17.16 -0.59
N PHE A 480 -13.62 -16.01 -0.38
CA PHE A 480 -13.90 -15.04 -1.44
C PHE A 480 -12.64 -14.33 -1.98
N ILE A 481 -11.56 -14.36 -1.23
CA ILE A 481 -10.30 -13.67 -1.55
C ILE A 481 -9.25 -14.66 -2.05
N CYS A 482 -9.10 -15.76 -1.33
CA CYS A 482 -8.21 -16.87 -1.60
C CYS A 482 -8.99 -18.16 -1.39
N PRO A 483 -9.49 -18.81 -2.45
CA PRO A 483 -10.33 -20.00 -2.33
C PRO A 483 -9.67 -21.13 -1.54
N LEU A 484 -10.39 -21.72 -0.61
CA LEU A 484 -9.86 -22.79 0.24
C LEU A 484 -9.46 -24.05 -0.56
N ASP A 485 -10.07 -24.27 -1.71
CA ASP A 485 -9.81 -25.36 -2.65
C ASP A 485 -8.82 -25.00 -3.78
N GLU A 486 -8.18 -23.81 -3.71
CA GLU A 486 -7.34 -23.28 -4.80
C GLU A 486 -6.23 -24.25 -5.20
N ASP A 487 -5.48 -24.77 -4.25
CA ASP A 487 -4.36 -25.67 -4.53
C ASP A 487 -4.84 -27.02 -5.10
N LYS A 488 -5.97 -27.56 -4.64
CA LYS A 488 -6.57 -28.77 -5.21
C LYS A 488 -6.92 -28.62 -6.69
N ARG A 489 -7.29 -27.42 -7.12
CA ARG A 489 -7.66 -27.14 -8.52
C ARG A 489 -6.48 -26.74 -9.40
N LEU A 490 -5.41 -26.18 -8.82
CA LEU A 490 -4.32 -25.57 -9.56
C LEU A 490 -2.98 -26.29 -9.44
N LEU A 491 -2.89 -27.39 -8.69
CA LEU A 491 -1.68 -28.20 -8.58
C LEU A 491 -1.90 -29.57 -9.16
N LEU A 492 -0.91 -30.04 -9.91
CA LEU A 492 -0.80 -31.44 -10.28
C LEU A 492 -0.16 -32.25 -9.14
N PRO A 493 -0.48 -33.53 -8.97
CA PRO A 493 0.26 -34.38 -8.06
C PRO A 493 1.73 -34.47 -8.49
N ARG A 494 2.61 -34.68 -7.51
CA ARG A 494 4.07 -34.64 -7.73
C ARG A 494 4.54 -35.56 -8.87
N GLU A 495 3.93 -36.70 -8.96
CA GLU A 495 4.27 -37.73 -9.97
C GLU A 495 3.88 -37.34 -11.41
N ALA A 496 2.99 -36.34 -11.55
CA ALA A 496 2.54 -35.83 -12.84
C ALA A 496 3.32 -34.59 -13.29
N VAL A 497 4.31 -34.16 -12.52
CA VAL A 497 5.18 -33.03 -12.89
C VAL A 497 6.33 -33.53 -13.74
N HIS A 498 6.43 -33.04 -14.96
CA HIS A 498 7.53 -33.34 -15.88
C HIS A 498 8.79 -32.56 -15.46
N VAL A 499 9.79 -33.25 -14.93
CA VAL A 499 11.09 -32.67 -14.51
C VAL A 499 12.20 -33.31 -15.34
#